data_ff400a1a127bb36801fcf1277185d8e2
#
_entry.id   ff400a1a127bb36801fcf1277185d8e2
#
_cell.length_a   1.000
_cell.length_b   1.000
_cell.length_c   1.000
_cell.angle_alpha   90.00
_cell.angle_beta   90.00
_cell.angle_gamma   90.00
#
_symmetry.space_group_name_H-M   'P 1'
#
loop_
_entity.id
_entity.type
_entity.pdbx_description
1 polymer ?
#
loop_
_entity_poly.entity_id
_entity_poly.type
_entity_poly.pdbx_seq_one_letter_code
_entity_poly.pdbx_strand_id
1 'polypeptide(L)'
;MQRPKPFLLITGFLGAGKTTLLRRSLHELNARNIKADVILNDITNADIDVATLDPSMLSSVSPLAAGCACCESLEELVQLCRTASSGKGDLLIAELNGTADPLVLLETFTLLENRLSFFPRYQVCVIDARYWGKRDEFQILERRQLETAGFFYISHKNEVQQKHLKCLKKSIKSTSKKSQEINLDKLVGMLQEDVSESKNKAMEEIASLNSNLKNSSTRSHLDDTAHKLSHRFTGCQFPLPDKVDSQRMRKLMDSLPNWVLRAKALVNIVDKPEYRWLYEKVGTE
;
A
#
# COMPACT_ATOMS: atom_id res chain seq x y z
N MET A 1 -1.64 -28.41 -6.72
CA MET A 1 -2.28 -27.08 -6.66
C MET A 1 -1.41 -26.16 -5.83
N GLN A 2 -1.32 -24.86 -6.18
CA GLN A 2 -0.59 -23.90 -5.34
C GLN A 2 -1.45 -23.55 -4.10
N ARG A 3 -0.83 -23.48 -2.93
CA ARG A 3 -1.47 -23.04 -1.69
C ARG A 3 -1.97 -21.60 -1.84
N PRO A 4 -3.27 -21.32 -1.57
CA PRO A 4 -3.74 -19.95 -1.56
C PRO A 4 -3.02 -19.15 -0.46
N LYS A 5 -2.51 -17.98 -0.80
CA LYS A 5 -1.81 -17.09 0.15
C LYS A 5 -2.70 -15.91 0.50
N PRO A 6 -2.69 -15.43 1.76
CA PRO A 6 -3.32 -14.16 2.10
C PRO A 6 -2.73 -13.01 1.27
N PHE A 7 -3.58 -12.06 0.89
CA PHE A 7 -3.20 -10.87 0.15
C PHE A 7 -3.67 -9.61 0.88
N LEU A 8 -2.75 -8.71 1.16
CA LEU A 8 -3.02 -7.40 1.73
C LEU A 8 -2.71 -6.30 0.72
N LEU A 9 -3.72 -5.52 0.36
CA LEU A 9 -3.60 -4.31 -0.43
C LEU A 9 -3.60 -3.09 0.50
N ILE A 10 -2.53 -2.31 0.49
CA ILE A 10 -2.42 -1.05 1.24
C ILE A 10 -2.68 0.11 0.28
N THR A 11 -3.74 0.86 0.55
CA THR A 11 -4.15 2.06 -0.19
C THR A 11 -4.17 3.28 0.72
N GLY A 12 -4.44 4.44 0.17
CA GLY A 12 -4.49 5.70 0.90
C GLY A 12 -3.73 6.79 0.15
N PHE A 13 -4.10 8.03 0.34
CA PHE A 13 -3.56 9.15 -0.42
C PHE A 13 -2.06 9.35 -0.19
N LEU A 14 -1.43 10.23 -0.99
CA LEU A 14 -0.01 10.59 -0.85
C LEU A 14 0.28 11.08 0.57
N GLY A 15 1.37 10.57 1.17
CA GLY A 15 1.79 10.95 2.52
C GLY A 15 0.93 10.43 3.67
N ALA A 16 -0.11 9.63 3.39
CA ALA A 16 -0.97 9.08 4.44
C ALA A 16 -0.25 8.09 5.40
N GLY A 17 0.99 7.71 5.12
CA GLY A 17 1.75 6.78 5.97
C GLY A 17 1.64 5.31 5.57
N LYS A 18 1.33 5.01 4.31
CA LYS A 18 1.23 3.64 3.78
C LYS A 18 2.51 2.84 4.01
N THR A 19 3.65 3.36 3.55
CA THR A 19 4.96 2.72 3.70
C THR A 19 5.35 2.56 5.18
N THR A 20 4.91 3.47 6.05
CA THR A 20 5.10 3.33 7.51
C THR A 20 4.28 2.16 8.07
N LEU A 21 3.02 2.03 7.67
CA LEU A 21 2.19 0.89 8.05
C LEU A 21 2.78 -0.42 7.52
N LEU A 22 3.20 -0.44 6.25
CA LEU A 22 3.86 -1.59 5.63
C LEU A 22 5.08 -2.05 6.45
N ARG A 23 6.04 -1.14 6.73
CA ARG A 23 7.25 -1.48 7.51
C ARG A 23 6.93 -2.03 8.89
N ARG A 24 6.00 -1.40 9.60
CA ARG A 24 5.57 -1.87 10.93
C ARG A 24 4.91 -3.24 10.85
N SER A 25 4.09 -3.48 9.82
CA SER A 25 3.47 -4.80 9.60
C SER A 25 4.52 -5.87 9.30
N LEU A 26 5.51 -5.57 8.46
CA LEU A 26 6.61 -6.49 8.14
C LEU A 26 7.44 -6.84 9.38
N HIS A 27 7.75 -5.86 10.22
CA HIS A 27 8.48 -6.08 11.47
C HIS A 27 7.71 -7.05 12.39
N GLU A 28 6.42 -6.80 12.61
CA GLU A 28 5.57 -7.64 13.46
C GLU A 28 5.34 -9.05 12.88
N LEU A 29 5.20 -9.17 11.56
CA LEU A 29 5.08 -10.46 10.88
C LEU A 29 6.38 -11.27 10.99
N ASN A 30 7.53 -10.63 10.78
CA ASN A 30 8.84 -11.27 10.91
C ASN A 30 9.12 -11.76 12.34
N ALA A 31 8.71 -11.00 13.36
CA ALA A 31 8.78 -11.43 14.76
C ALA A 31 7.95 -12.71 15.03
N ARG A 32 6.98 -13.02 14.16
CA ARG A 32 6.14 -14.23 14.20
C ARG A 32 6.59 -15.30 13.19
N ASN A 33 7.80 -15.17 12.63
CA ASN A 33 8.35 -16.05 11.59
C ASN A 33 7.49 -16.14 10.32
N ILE A 34 6.83 -15.06 9.95
CA ILE A 34 6.04 -14.93 8.74
C ILE A 34 6.76 -14.00 7.78
N LYS A 35 7.09 -14.49 6.59
CA LYS A 35 7.76 -13.70 5.54
C LYS A 35 6.80 -13.32 4.44
N ALA A 36 6.79 -12.05 4.08
CA ALA A 36 5.97 -11.53 3.00
C ALA A 36 6.75 -11.40 1.69
N ASP A 37 6.07 -11.67 0.58
CA ASP A 37 6.43 -11.09 -0.71
C ASP A 37 5.82 -9.68 -0.76
N VAL A 38 6.56 -8.68 -1.24
CA VAL A 38 6.13 -7.28 -1.25
C VAL A 38 6.19 -6.71 -2.65
N ILE A 39 5.12 -6.04 -3.06
CA ILE A 39 5.07 -5.24 -4.29
C ILE A 39 4.89 -3.76 -3.89
N LEU A 40 5.79 -2.91 -4.38
CA LEU A 40 5.75 -1.48 -4.15
C LEU A 40 5.43 -0.76 -5.46
N ASN A 41 4.30 -0.06 -5.48
CA ASN A 41 3.91 0.79 -6.60
C ASN A 41 3.99 2.26 -6.16
N ASP A 42 5.15 2.87 -6.39
CA ASP A 42 5.31 4.33 -6.34
C ASP A 42 5.92 4.80 -7.66
N ILE A 43 5.23 5.69 -8.39
CA ILE A 43 5.56 6.10 -9.78
C ILE A 43 7.01 6.54 -9.94
N THR A 44 7.62 7.13 -8.93
CA THR A 44 8.98 7.69 -9.03
C THR A 44 9.91 7.30 -7.89
N ASN A 45 9.41 6.62 -6.86
CA ASN A 45 10.17 6.40 -5.62
C ASN A 45 10.21 4.93 -5.16
N ALA A 46 9.76 3.99 -6.00
CA ALA A 46 9.75 2.57 -5.64
C ALA A 46 11.12 2.08 -5.17
N ASP A 47 12.20 2.47 -5.87
CA ASP A 47 13.58 2.12 -5.50
C ASP A 47 14.00 2.70 -4.15
N ILE A 48 13.55 3.93 -3.83
CA ILE A 48 13.79 4.56 -2.53
C ILE A 48 13.04 3.82 -1.45
N ASP A 49 11.78 3.45 -1.70
CA ASP A 49 10.98 2.71 -0.74
C ASP A 49 11.54 1.29 -0.51
N VAL A 50 11.97 0.60 -1.56
CA VAL A 50 12.69 -0.69 -1.47
C VAL A 50 13.94 -0.55 -0.60
N ALA A 51 14.76 0.47 -0.85
CA ALA A 51 16.00 0.71 -0.09
C ALA A 51 15.77 1.02 1.41
N THR A 52 14.54 1.32 1.79
CA THR A 52 14.15 1.56 3.19
C THR A 52 13.58 0.34 3.91
N LEU A 53 13.36 -0.77 3.19
CA LEU A 53 12.91 -2.03 3.78
C LEU A 53 14.13 -2.87 4.19
N ASP A 54 14.01 -3.58 5.31
CA ASP A 54 15.03 -4.54 5.74
C ASP A 54 14.86 -5.86 4.95
N PRO A 55 15.85 -6.24 4.12
CA PRO A 55 15.77 -7.46 3.32
C PRO A 55 15.56 -8.73 4.14
N SER A 56 16.02 -8.76 5.41
CA SER A 56 15.88 -9.92 6.29
C SER A 56 14.41 -10.24 6.64
N MET A 57 13.53 -9.23 6.56
CA MET A 57 12.10 -9.33 6.89
C MET A 57 11.23 -9.80 5.72
N LEU A 58 11.83 -9.96 4.54
CA LEU A 58 11.13 -10.21 3.29
C LEU A 58 11.46 -11.59 2.73
N SER A 59 10.53 -12.17 1.99
CA SER A 59 10.83 -13.30 1.08
C SER A 59 11.29 -12.77 -0.27
N SER A 60 10.59 -11.76 -0.79
CA SER A 60 10.97 -11.02 -1.99
C SER A 60 10.43 -9.59 -1.93
N VAL A 61 11.06 -8.70 -2.68
CA VAL A 61 10.57 -7.34 -2.92
C VAL A 61 10.62 -7.05 -4.41
N SER A 62 9.53 -6.55 -4.96
CA SER A 62 9.42 -6.20 -6.38
C SER A 62 8.94 -4.76 -6.52
N PRO A 63 9.79 -3.83 -6.97
CA PRO A 63 9.31 -2.52 -7.38
C PRO A 63 8.49 -2.66 -8.66
N LEU A 64 7.35 -1.99 -8.73
CA LEU A 64 6.62 -1.83 -9.98
C LEU A 64 7.23 -0.63 -10.70
N ALA A 65 7.82 -0.92 -11.87
CA ALA A 65 8.53 0.07 -12.66
C ALA A 65 7.60 1.08 -13.27
N ALA A 66 7.52 2.18 -13.44
CA ALA A 66 6.79 3.24 -14.15
C ALA A 66 5.27 3.08 -14.26
N GLY A 67 4.55 4.13 -14.00
CA GLY A 67 3.11 4.27 -14.26
C GLY A 67 2.21 3.98 -13.05
N CYS A 68 0.94 4.32 -13.21
CA CYS A 68 -0.08 4.02 -12.22
C CYS A 68 -0.52 2.55 -12.35
N ALA A 69 -0.52 1.80 -11.26
CA ALA A 69 -1.00 0.41 -11.23
C ALA A 69 -2.44 0.25 -11.77
N CYS A 70 -3.18 1.34 -11.87
CA CYS A 70 -4.55 1.33 -12.38
C CYS A 70 -4.66 1.29 -13.91
N CYS A 71 -3.59 1.55 -14.69
CA CYS A 71 -3.66 1.65 -16.14
C CYS A 71 -2.44 1.09 -16.86
N GLU A 72 -1.30 1.75 -16.75
CA GLU A 72 -0.11 1.42 -17.55
C GLU A 72 0.66 0.22 -17.01
N SER A 73 0.61 -0.01 -15.70
CA SER A 73 1.34 -1.08 -15.03
C SER A 73 0.45 -2.22 -14.51
N LEU A 74 -0.82 -2.28 -14.94
CA LEU A 74 -1.75 -3.30 -14.46
C LEU A 74 -1.30 -4.71 -14.86
N GLU A 75 -0.84 -4.88 -16.11
CA GLU A 75 -0.32 -6.17 -16.59
C GLU A 75 0.93 -6.58 -15.83
N GLU A 76 1.84 -5.64 -15.59
CA GLU A 76 3.05 -5.88 -14.80
C GLU A 76 2.70 -6.27 -13.36
N LEU A 77 1.76 -5.55 -12.71
CA LEU A 77 1.28 -5.88 -11.37
C LEU A 77 0.68 -7.28 -11.32
N VAL A 78 -0.15 -7.65 -12.30
CA VAL A 78 -0.73 -9.00 -12.41
C VAL A 78 0.37 -10.05 -12.58
N GLN A 79 1.40 -9.77 -13.38
CA GLN A 79 2.54 -10.67 -13.56
C GLN A 79 3.36 -10.81 -12.27
N LEU A 80 3.62 -9.73 -11.55
CA LEU A 80 4.28 -9.78 -10.24
C LEU A 80 3.44 -10.56 -9.22
N CYS A 81 2.12 -10.39 -9.21
CA CYS A 81 1.23 -11.18 -8.38
C CYS A 81 1.30 -12.69 -8.73
N ARG A 82 1.36 -13.04 -10.03
CA ARG A 82 1.54 -14.44 -10.45
C ARG A 82 2.87 -15.01 -9.95
N THR A 83 3.95 -14.25 -10.08
CA THR A 83 5.27 -14.65 -9.58
C THR A 83 5.24 -14.83 -8.06
N ALA A 84 4.65 -13.89 -7.31
CA ALA A 84 4.51 -13.99 -5.87
C ALA A 84 3.61 -15.16 -5.43
N SER A 85 2.58 -15.53 -6.23
CA SER A 85 1.73 -16.68 -5.89
C SER A 85 2.52 -17.99 -5.81
N SER A 86 3.54 -18.16 -6.66
CA SER A 86 4.47 -19.29 -6.66
C SER A 86 5.74 -19.06 -5.82
N GLY A 87 5.92 -17.86 -5.27
CA GLY A 87 7.06 -17.48 -4.45
C GLY A 87 7.13 -18.19 -3.10
N LYS A 88 8.21 -17.92 -2.35
CA LYS A 88 8.45 -18.54 -1.04
C LYS A 88 7.77 -17.81 0.12
N GLY A 89 7.24 -16.60 -0.08
CA GLY A 89 6.54 -15.83 0.93
C GLY A 89 5.27 -16.54 1.43
N ASP A 90 4.92 -16.30 2.67
CA ASP A 90 3.71 -16.84 3.30
C ASP A 90 2.47 -16.06 2.89
N LEU A 91 2.62 -14.78 2.56
CA LEU A 91 1.58 -13.87 2.09
C LEU A 91 2.15 -12.87 1.09
N LEU A 92 1.26 -12.17 0.38
CA LEU A 92 1.61 -11.03 -0.47
C LEU A 92 1.08 -9.73 0.13
N ILE A 93 1.92 -8.71 0.18
CA ILE A 93 1.52 -7.33 0.50
C ILE A 93 1.82 -6.44 -0.69
N ALA A 94 0.81 -5.72 -1.19
CA ALA A 94 1.01 -4.71 -2.22
C ALA A 94 0.67 -3.32 -1.66
N GLU A 95 1.61 -2.38 -1.79
CA GLU A 95 1.37 -0.97 -1.53
C GLU A 95 1.07 -0.26 -2.85
N LEU A 96 -0.12 0.35 -2.97
CA LEU A 96 -0.44 1.16 -4.15
C LEU A 96 0.07 2.59 -3.99
N ASN A 97 0.35 3.19 -5.15
CA ASN A 97 0.59 4.62 -5.23
C ASN A 97 -0.57 5.41 -4.60
N GLY A 98 -0.22 6.50 -3.91
CA GLY A 98 -1.21 7.36 -3.25
C GLY A 98 -2.21 8.04 -4.19
N THR A 99 -1.94 8.07 -5.48
CA THR A 99 -2.82 8.63 -6.51
C THR A 99 -3.59 7.56 -7.29
N ALA A 100 -3.38 6.28 -7.00
CA ALA A 100 -4.06 5.19 -7.70
C ALA A 100 -5.53 5.10 -7.31
N ASP A 101 -6.41 4.89 -8.30
CA ASP A 101 -7.76 4.40 -8.08
C ASP A 101 -7.72 2.88 -7.89
N PRO A 102 -8.05 2.35 -6.70
CA PRO A 102 -7.95 0.92 -6.46
C PRO A 102 -9.01 0.09 -7.17
N LEU A 103 -10.06 0.72 -7.67
CA LEU A 103 -11.22 0.02 -8.23
C LEU A 103 -10.85 -0.82 -9.45
N VAL A 104 -10.07 -0.25 -10.38
CA VAL A 104 -9.61 -0.96 -11.59
C VAL A 104 -8.79 -2.22 -11.24
N LEU A 105 -7.94 -2.12 -10.22
CA LEU A 105 -7.17 -3.26 -9.73
C LEU A 105 -8.08 -4.34 -9.12
N LEU A 106 -9.05 -3.94 -8.30
CA LEU A 106 -9.96 -4.87 -7.64
C LEU A 106 -10.85 -5.60 -8.65
N GLU A 107 -11.29 -4.91 -9.70
CA GLU A 107 -12.03 -5.52 -10.81
C GLU A 107 -11.17 -6.55 -11.55
N THR A 108 -9.93 -6.18 -11.85
CA THR A 108 -8.99 -7.10 -12.50
C THR A 108 -8.72 -8.34 -11.65
N PHE A 109 -8.55 -8.18 -10.34
CA PHE A 109 -8.39 -9.32 -9.44
C PHE A 109 -9.64 -10.19 -9.36
N THR A 110 -10.82 -9.60 -9.48
CA THR A 110 -12.08 -10.36 -9.55
C THR A 110 -12.15 -11.18 -10.84
N LEU A 111 -11.78 -10.58 -11.98
CA LEU A 111 -11.76 -11.28 -13.27
C LEU A 111 -10.72 -12.41 -13.34
N LEU A 112 -9.62 -12.25 -12.61
CA LEU A 112 -8.50 -13.20 -12.58
C LEU A 112 -8.54 -14.12 -11.36
N GLU A 113 -9.63 -14.17 -10.62
CA GLU A 113 -9.76 -14.91 -9.36
C GLU A 113 -9.29 -16.37 -9.46
N ASN A 114 -9.66 -17.04 -10.56
CA ASN A 114 -9.27 -18.43 -10.80
C ASN A 114 -7.79 -18.61 -11.22
N ARG A 115 -7.08 -17.52 -11.50
CA ARG A 115 -5.68 -17.54 -11.97
C ARG A 115 -4.69 -17.03 -10.95
N LEU A 116 -5.20 -16.37 -9.88
CA LEU A 116 -4.39 -15.80 -8.81
C LEU A 116 -4.74 -16.53 -7.50
N SER A 117 -3.82 -17.34 -7.01
CA SER A 117 -3.99 -18.12 -5.78
C SER A 117 -3.83 -17.24 -4.52
N PHE A 118 -4.64 -16.16 -4.43
CA PHE A 118 -4.66 -15.27 -3.27
C PHE A 118 -6.02 -15.29 -2.58
N PHE A 119 -6.04 -15.81 -1.35
CA PHE A 119 -7.20 -15.82 -0.49
C PHE A 119 -6.79 -16.01 0.98
N PRO A 120 -7.38 -15.29 1.95
CA PRO A 120 -8.30 -14.17 1.75
C PRO A 120 -7.61 -12.92 1.19
N ARG A 121 -8.42 -11.95 0.72
CA ARG A 121 -7.95 -10.67 0.19
C ARG A 121 -8.46 -9.54 1.05
N TYR A 122 -7.55 -8.70 1.54
CA TYR A 122 -7.85 -7.55 2.35
C TYR A 122 -7.38 -6.26 1.69
N GLN A 123 -8.16 -5.20 1.82
CA GLN A 123 -7.72 -3.86 1.52
C GLN A 123 -7.81 -3.00 2.77
N VAL A 124 -6.70 -2.34 3.10
CA VAL A 124 -6.60 -1.36 4.18
C VAL A 124 -6.32 0.01 3.57
N CYS A 125 -7.24 0.96 3.78
CA CYS A 125 -7.05 2.36 3.41
C CYS A 125 -6.38 3.10 4.57
N VAL A 126 -5.20 3.66 4.34
CA VAL A 126 -4.50 4.50 5.32
C VAL A 126 -5.00 5.93 5.20
N ILE A 127 -5.53 6.47 6.29
CA ILE A 127 -6.12 7.81 6.37
C ILE A 127 -5.24 8.70 7.25
N ASP A 128 -4.78 9.81 6.70
CA ASP A 128 -4.06 10.83 7.46
C ASP A 128 -5.03 11.67 8.30
N ALA A 129 -4.91 11.61 9.61
CA ALA A 129 -5.78 12.35 10.51
C ALA A 129 -5.72 13.86 10.34
N ARG A 130 -4.64 14.40 9.81
CA ARG A 130 -4.41 15.85 9.62
C ARG A 130 -5.14 16.39 8.39
N TYR A 131 -5.18 15.59 7.31
CA TYR A 131 -5.54 16.06 5.97
C TYR A 131 -6.81 15.45 5.37
N TRP A 132 -7.44 14.48 6.02
CA TRP A 132 -8.69 13.89 5.52
C TRP A 132 -9.74 14.96 5.22
N GLY A 133 -10.25 14.93 4.00
CA GLY A 133 -11.29 15.87 3.56
C GLY A 133 -10.81 17.32 3.32
N LYS A 134 -9.50 17.56 3.27
CA LYS A 134 -8.89 18.88 3.02
C LYS A 134 -8.07 18.93 1.73
N ARG A 135 -8.35 18.05 0.78
CA ARG A 135 -7.53 17.88 -0.43
C ARG A 135 -8.23 18.37 -1.71
N ASP A 136 -9.12 19.33 -1.56
CA ASP A 136 -9.87 19.95 -2.66
C ASP A 136 -10.46 18.91 -3.62
N GLU A 137 -10.17 19.00 -4.92
CA GLU A 137 -10.67 18.07 -5.92
C GLU A 137 -10.22 16.61 -5.71
N PHE A 138 -9.06 16.40 -5.07
CA PHE A 138 -8.53 15.05 -4.80
C PHE A 138 -9.27 14.30 -3.68
N GLN A 139 -10.18 14.95 -2.98
CA GLN A 139 -11.07 14.28 -2.01
C GLN A 139 -11.88 13.16 -2.65
N ILE A 140 -12.22 13.26 -3.94
CA ILE A 140 -12.95 12.22 -4.67
C ILE A 140 -12.13 10.93 -4.69
N LEU A 141 -10.83 11.03 -5.00
CA LEU A 141 -9.94 9.89 -5.02
C LEU A 141 -9.70 9.32 -3.60
N GLU A 142 -9.48 10.19 -2.62
CA GLU A 142 -9.31 9.80 -1.21
C GLU A 142 -10.54 9.04 -0.69
N ARG A 143 -11.75 9.51 -1.00
CA ARG A 143 -13.00 8.81 -0.68
C ARG A 143 -13.13 7.47 -1.39
N ARG A 144 -12.79 7.40 -2.68
CA ARG A 144 -12.82 6.16 -3.47
C ARG A 144 -11.91 5.09 -2.86
N GLN A 145 -10.71 5.48 -2.42
CA GLN A 145 -9.78 4.57 -1.75
C GLN A 145 -10.36 4.00 -0.45
N LEU A 146 -11.16 4.77 0.29
CA LEU A 146 -11.86 4.29 1.48
C LEU A 146 -13.09 3.44 1.14
N GLU A 147 -13.90 3.86 0.16
CA GLU A 147 -15.14 3.17 -0.23
C GLU A 147 -14.89 1.75 -0.72
N THR A 148 -13.75 1.52 -1.37
CA THR A 148 -13.34 0.18 -1.83
C THR A 148 -12.77 -0.68 -0.71
N ALA A 149 -12.28 -0.08 0.38
CA ALA A 149 -11.58 -0.80 1.45
C ALA A 149 -12.54 -1.45 2.46
N GLY A 150 -12.22 -2.67 2.89
CA GLY A 150 -12.88 -3.33 4.03
C GLY A 150 -12.41 -2.79 5.37
N PHE A 151 -11.17 -2.30 5.43
CA PHE A 151 -10.57 -1.75 6.65
C PHE A 151 -9.94 -0.38 6.39
N PHE A 152 -9.87 0.44 7.46
CA PHE A 152 -9.09 1.67 7.44
C PHE A 152 -8.18 1.77 8.66
N TYR A 153 -7.00 2.34 8.45
CA TYR A 153 -6.02 2.65 9.48
C TYR A 153 -5.83 4.17 9.56
N ILE A 154 -6.01 4.76 10.72
CA ILE A 154 -5.79 6.21 10.90
C ILE A 154 -4.35 6.42 11.37
N SER A 155 -3.56 7.10 10.55
CA SER A 155 -2.21 7.56 10.87
C SER A 155 -2.24 8.94 11.55
N HIS A 156 -1.11 9.39 12.07
CA HIS A 156 -0.93 10.73 12.67
C HIS A 156 -1.95 11.12 13.75
N LYS A 157 -2.54 10.12 14.45
CA LYS A 157 -3.55 10.35 15.49
C LYS A 157 -3.06 11.24 16.62
N ASN A 158 -1.77 11.16 16.94
CA ASN A 158 -1.15 11.90 18.04
C ASN A 158 -0.86 13.38 17.68
N GLU A 159 -0.95 13.72 16.40
CA GLU A 159 -0.70 15.08 15.90
C GLU A 159 -1.98 15.93 15.83
N VAL A 160 -3.12 15.36 16.19
CA VAL A 160 -4.42 16.03 16.14
C VAL A 160 -5.18 15.93 17.47
N GLN A 161 -6.04 16.92 17.73
CA GLN A 161 -6.85 16.94 18.95
C GLN A 161 -7.93 15.86 18.95
N GLN A 162 -8.33 15.38 20.13
CA GLN A 162 -9.39 14.36 20.30
C GLN A 162 -10.74 14.78 19.69
N LYS A 163 -11.07 16.07 19.74
CA LYS A 163 -12.29 16.61 19.10
C LYS A 163 -12.24 16.40 17.59
N HIS A 164 -11.08 16.66 16.98
CA HIS A 164 -10.87 16.45 15.54
C HIS A 164 -10.99 14.96 15.18
N LEU A 165 -10.37 14.07 15.97
CA LEU A 165 -10.49 12.62 15.75
C LEU A 165 -11.95 12.12 15.80
N LYS A 166 -12.77 12.66 16.69
CA LYS A 166 -14.21 12.32 16.75
C LYS A 166 -14.94 12.75 15.46
N CYS A 167 -14.67 13.97 14.97
CA CYS A 167 -15.24 14.46 13.72
C CYS A 167 -14.76 13.65 12.52
N LEU A 168 -13.46 13.35 12.45
CA LEU A 168 -12.86 12.51 11.44
C LEU A 168 -13.54 11.14 11.36
N LYS A 169 -13.70 10.44 12.48
CA LYS A 169 -14.34 9.13 12.53
C LYS A 169 -15.81 9.18 12.07
N LYS A 170 -16.53 10.27 12.37
CA LYS A 170 -17.88 10.47 11.83
C LYS A 170 -17.86 10.65 10.32
N SER A 171 -16.95 11.46 9.79
CA SER A 171 -16.79 11.68 8.35
C SER A 171 -16.42 10.37 7.62
N ILE A 172 -15.48 9.60 8.15
CA ILE A 172 -15.11 8.28 7.61
C ILE A 172 -16.33 7.36 7.54
N LYS A 173 -17.11 7.28 8.63
CA LYS A 173 -18.32 6.45 8.68
C LYS A 173 -19.43 6.92 7.76
N SER A 174 -19.52 8.22 7.48
CA SER A 174 -20.48 8.74 6.49
C SER A 174 -20.06 8.40 5.05
N THR A 175 -18.75 8.33 4.78
CA THR A 175 -18.21 7.95 3.47
C THR A 175 -18.33 6.44 3.23
N SER A 176 -17.94 5.61 4.20
CA SER A 176 -18.04 4.15 4.08
C SER A 176 -18.57 3.53 5.37
N LYS A 177 -19.84 3.06 5.32
CA LYS A 177 -20.46 2.35 6.46
C LYS A 177 -19.89 0.96 6.68
N LYS A 178 -19.37 0.31 5.63
CA LYS A 178 -18.85 -1.06 5.66
C LYS A 178 -17.41 -1.17 6.16
N SER A 179 -16.62 -0.11 5.97
CA SER A 179 -15.20 -0.12 6.38
C SER A 179 -15.06 -0.08 7.90
N GLN A 180 -14.18 -0.91 8.42
CA GLN A 180 -13.91 -1.03 9.86
C GLN A 180 -12.55 -0.44 10.23
N GLU A 181 -12.47 0.26 11.38
CA GLU A 181 -11.18 0.72 11.90
C GLU A 181 -10.34 -0.48 12.35
N ILE A 182 -9.09 -0.54 11.89
CA ILE A 182 -8.13 -1.55 12.28
C ILE A 182 -6.88 -0.91 12.88
N ASN A 183 -6.30 -1.53 13.89
CA ASN A 183 -4.97 -1.21 14.40
C ASN A 183 -3.94 -2.23 13.89
N LEU A 184 -2.66 -1.96 14.14
CA LEU A 184 -1.57 -2.81 13.68
C LEU A 184 -1.67 -4.24 14.23
N ASP A 185 -1.91 -4.38 15.53
CA ASP A 185 -1.95 -5.70 16.19
C ASP A 185 -3.07 -6.59 15.63
N LYS A 186 -4.26 -6.00 15.44
CA LYS A 186 -5.39 -6.70 14.85
C LYS A 186 -5.13 -7.08 13.40
N LEU A 187 -4.51 -6.18 12.61
CA LEU A 187 -4.15 -6.46 11.21
C LEU A 187 -3.18 -7.62 11.12
N VAL A 188 -2.11 -7.57 11.90
CA VAL A 188 -1.08 -8.62 11.91
C VAL A 188 -1.63 -9.93 12.46
N GLY A 189 -2.49 -9.88 13.49
CA GLY A 189 -3.19 -11.05 14.03
C GLY A 189 -4.02 -11.78 12.99
N MET A 190 -4.86 -11.05 12.24
CA MET A 190 -5.65 -11.58 11.12
C MET A 190 -4.76 -12.27 10.08
N LEU A 191 -3.71 -11.58 9.62
CA LEU A 191 -2.80 -12.13 8.61
C LEU A 191 -2.09 -13.40 9.12
N GLN A 192 -1.73 -13.46 10.40
CA GLN A 192 -1.12 -14.64 11.02
C GLN A 192 -2.09 -15.84 11.06
N GLU A 193 -3.34 -15.60 11.43
CA GLU A 193 -4.39 -16.64 11.45
C GLU A 193 -4.58 -17.22 10.05
N ASP A 194 -4.73 -16.37 9.03
CA ASP A 194 -4.91 -16.79 7.64
C ASP A 194 -3.70 -17.56 7.08
N VAL A 195 -2.48 -17.13 7.40
CA VAL A 195 -1.25 -17.84 7.03
C VAL A 195 -1.23 -19.23 7.67
N SER A 196 -1.63 -19.33 8.95
CA SER A 196 -1.69 -20.60 9.68
C SER A 196 -2.74 -21.54 9.10
N GLU A 197 -3.95 -21.03 8.83
CA GLU A 197 -5.01 -21.81 8.17
C GLU A 197 -4.60 -22.29 6.77
N SER A 198 -3.97 -21.41 5.98
CA SER A 198 -3.49 -21.74 4.67
C SER A 198 -2.41 -22.84 4.70
N LYS A 199 -1.54 -22.84 5.72
CA LYS A 199 -0.55 -23.91 5.96
C LYS A 199 -1.21 -25.23 6.34
N ASN A 200 -2.21 -25.20 7.23
CA ASN A 200 -2.92 -26.38 7.71
C ASN A 200 -3.74 -27.04 6.58
N LYS A 201 -4.51 -26.26 5.82
CA LYS A 201 -5.28 -26.78 4.67
C LYS A 201 -4.38 -27.44 3.62
N ALA A 202 -3.21 -26.88 3.34
CA ALA A 202 -2.26 -27.51 2.44
C ALA A 202 -1.72 -28.86 2.96
N MET A 203 -1.60 -29.02 4.28
CA MET A 203 -1.22 -30.30 4.88
C MET A 203 -2.38 -31.31 4.80
N GLU A 204 -3.63 -30.87 4.97
CA GLU A 204 -4.82 -31.72 4.87
C GLU A 204 -5.14 -32.12 3.43
N GLU A 205 -4.95 -31.22 2.44
CA GLU A 205 -5.15 -31.53 1.00
C GLU A 205 -4.11 -32.52 0.48
N ILE A 206 -2.91 -32.53 1.01
CA ILE A 206 -1.92 -33.60 0.74
C ILE A 206 -2.43 -34.94 1.29
N ALA A 207 -3.28 -34.91 2.31
CA ALA A 207 -3.89 -36.11 2.90
C ALA A 207 -5.22 -36.51 2.23
N SER A 208 -5.92 -35.59 1.54
CA SER A 208 -7.22 -35.82 0.93
C SER A 208 -7.34 -35.25 -0.48
N LEU A 209 -6.86 -35.98 -1.51
CA LEU A 209 -7.16 -35.69 -2.90
C LEU A 209 -8.61 -36.07 -3.21
N ASN A 210 -9.53 -35.11 -3.25
CA ASN A 210 -10.69 -35.13 -4.16
C ASN A 210 -11.67 -33.96 -4.03
N SER A 211 -11.98 -33.38 -5.21
CA SER A 211 -13.27 -32.83 -5.75
C SER A 211 -13.80 -31.42 -5.46
N ASN A 212 -13.91 -30.70 -6.55
CA ASN A 212 -15.01 -29.88 -7.13
C ASN A 212 -15.24 -28.39 -6.82
N LEU A 213 -15.29 -27.64 -7.93
CA LEU A 213 -15.50 -26.20 -8.16
C LEU A 213 -16.98 -25.79 -8.34
N LYS A 214 -17.33 -24.53 -8.06
CA LYS A 214 -18.33 -23.75 -8.81
C LYS A 214 -18.20 -22.20 -8.65
N ASN A 215 -18.57 -21.45 -9.71
CA ASN A 215 -18.41 -20.00 -9.96
C ASN A 215 -19.67 -19.17 -9.79
N SER A 216 -19.54 -17.85 -9.56
CA SER A 216 -20.48 -16.83 -10.07
C SER A 216 -19.89 -15.40 -10.07
N SER A 217 -20.25 -14.59 -11.10
CA SER A 217 -19.77 -13.21 -11.34
C SER A 217 -20.93 -12.23 -11.58
N THR A 218 -20.79 -10.98 -11.15
CA THR A 218 -21.70 -9.85 -11.50
C THR A 218 -20.90 -8.57 -11.75
N ARG A 219 -21.26 -7.82 -12.80
CA ARG A 219 -20.64 -6.54 -13.24
C ARG A 219 -21.42 -5.34 -12.73
N SER A 220 -20.73 -4.24 -12.37
CA SER A 220 -21.32 -2.92 -12.09
C SER A 220 -20.61 -1.80 -12.88
N HIS A 221 -21.36 -0.77 -13.30
CA HIS A 221 -20.88 0.40 -14.03
C HIS A 221 -20.11 1.38 -13.15
N LEU A 222 -19.07 1.99 -13.70
CA LEU A 222 -18.07 2.83 -13.04
C LEU A 222 -18.34 4.33 -13.17
N ASP A 223 -18.07 5.07 -12.10
CA ASP A 223 -17.90 6.51 -12.14
C ASP A 223 -16.44 6.85 -12.50
N ASP A 224 -16.26 7.45 -13.67
CA ASP A 224 -14.98 7.71 -14.35
C ASP A 224 -14.15 8.87 -13.73
N THR A 225 -14.72 9.61 -12.77
CA THR A 225 -14.12 10.85 -12.26
C THR A 225 -12.86 10.59 -11.41
N ALA A 226 -12.90 9.60 -10.50
CA ALA A 226 -11.77 9.29 -9.65
C ALA A 226 -10.59 8.73 -10.46
N HIS A 227 -10.89 7.93 -11.49
CA HIS A 227 -9.89 7.38 -12.40
C HIS A 227 -9.19 8.49 -13.20
N LYS A 228 -9.93 9.46 -13.74
CA LYS A 228 -9.34 10.62 -14.46
C LYS A 228 -8.43 11.47 -13.58
N LEU A 229 -8.74 11.61 -12.29
CA LEU A 229 -7.88 12.33 -11.35
C LEU A 229 -6.55 11.60 -11.10
N SER A 230 -6.52 10.27 -11.12
CA SER A 230 -5.30 9.51 -10.93
C SER A 230 -4.22 9.79 -12.00
N HIS A 231 -4.62 10.16 -13.22
CA HIS A 231 -3.74 10.50 -14.33
C HIS A 231 -3.20 11.94 -14.30
N ARG A 232 -3.68 12.79 -13.41
CA ARG A 232 -3.24 14.20 -13.32
C ARG A 232 -1.93 14.38 -12.56
N PHE A 233 -1.37 13.32 -12.01
CA PHE A 233 -0.12 13.37 -11.27
C PHE A 233 1.04 12.99 -12.17
N THR A 234 2.08 13.81 -12.15
CA THR A 234 3.37 13.55 -12.79
C THR A 234 4.45 13.47 -11.73
N GLY A 235 5.38 12.56 -11.92
CA GLY A 235 6.56 12.44 -11.06
C GLY A 235 7.83 12.70 -11.87
N CYS A 236 8.88 13.13 -11.19
CA CYS A 236 10.21 13.26 -11.76
C CYS A 236 11.27 12.82 -10.76
N GLN A 237 12.39 12.34 -11.28
CA GLN A 237 13.56 11.96 -10.48
C GLN A 237 14.75 12.83 -10.88
N PHE A 238 15.53 13.23 -9.89
CA PHE A 238 16.76 13.98 -10.08
C PHE A 238 17.91 13.28 -9.37
N PRO A 239 19.05 13.05 -10.06
CA PRO A 239 20.24 12.58 -9.38
C PRO A 239 20.75 13.65 -8.43
N LEU A 240 21.09 13.25 -7.22
CA LEU A 240 21.74 14.10 -6.23
C LEU A 240 23.22 13.74 -6.14
N PRO A 241 24.09 14.65 -5.69
CA PRO A 241 25.49 14.33 -5.41
C PRO A 241 25.62 13.19 -4.39
N ASP A 242 26.70 12.41 -4.47
CA ASP A 242 26.96 11.25 -3.58
C ASP A 242 26.93 11.65 -2.09
N LYS A 243 27.30 12.88 -1.78
CA LYS A 243 27.25 13.45 -0.43
C LYS A 243 26.59 14.81 -0.45
N VAL A 244 25.63 15.02 0.44
CA VAL A 244 24.84 16.24 0.53
C VAL A 244 24.98 16.85 1.93
N ASP A 245 25.06 18.17 1.99
CA ASP A 245 24.98 18.90 3.25
C ASP A 245 23.54 18.87 3.79
N SER A 246 23.38 18.57 5.08
CA SER A 246 22.06 18.39 5.69
C SER A 246 21.21 19.64 5.70
N GLN A 247 21.82 20.82 5.87
CA GLN A 247 21.10 22.10 5.89
C GLN A 247 20.66 22.50 4.47
N ARG A 248 21.51 22.25 3.47
CA ARG A 248 21.17 22.48 2.06
C ARG A 248 20.02 21.58 1.63
N MET A 249 20.03 20.29 2.07
CA MET A 249 18.96 19.37 1.76
C MET A 249 17.63 19.81 2.37
N ARG A 250 17.62 20.22 3.63
CA ARG A 250 16.41 20.79 4.28
C ARG A 250 15.89 22.00 3.54
N LYS A 251 16.76 22.98 3.24
CA LYS A 251 16.38 24.18 2.47
C LYS A 251 15.79 23.81 1.10
N LEU A 252 16.36 22.83 0.41
CA LEU A 252 15.81 22.33 -0.85
C LEU A 252 14.40 21.79 -0.67
N MET A 253 14.18 20.90 0.31
CA MET A 253 12.86 20.32 0.59
C MET A 253 11.84 21.39 0.97
N ASP A 254 12.24 22.36 1.80
CA ASP A 254 11.37 23.48 2.24
C ASP A 254 11.04 24.44 1.08
N SER A 255 11.95 24.61 0.13
CA SER A 255 11.77 25.50 -1.03
C SER A 255 10.92 24.89 -2.15
N LEU A 256 10.56 23.62 -2.06
CA LEU A 256 9.72 23.00 -3.08
C LEU A 256 8.36 23.71 -3.17
N PRO A 257 7.88 24.00 -4.40
CA PRO A 257 6.60 24.68 -4.60
C PRO A 257 5.41 23.94 -3.96
N ASN A 258 4.37 24.68 -3.61
CA ASN A 258 3.18 24.11 -2.97
C ASN A 258 2.40 23.11 -3.84
N TRP A 259 2.59 23.14 -5.16
CA TRP A 259 2.00 22.14 -6.04
C TRP A 259 2.71 20.77 -6.01
N VAL A 260 3.90 20.69 -5.38
CA VAL A 260 4.59 19.41 -5.14
C VAL A 260 3.92 18.71 -3.97
N LEU A 261 3.09 17.74 -4.26
CA LEU A 261 2.31 17.01 -3.25
C LEU A 261 3.17 16.07 -2.40
N ARG A 262 4.28 15.56 -2.95
CA ARG A 262 5.22 14.71 -2.23
C ARG A 262 6.61 14.80 -2.86
N ALA A 263 7.63 14.82 -2.02
CA ALA A 263 9.02 14.64 -2.43
C ALA A 263 9.72 13.69 -1.46
N LYS A 264 10.56 12.81 -2.00
CA LYS A 264 11.44 11.92 -1.23
C LYS A 264 12.87 12.04 -1.74
N ALA A 265 13.85 11.99 -0.82
CA ALA A 265 15.26 11.90 -1.18
C ALA A 265 15.98 10.96 -0.20
N LEU A 266 16.73 10.01 -0.74
CA LEU A 266 17.60 9.12 0.03
C LEU A 266 19.05 9.51 -0.26
N VAL A 267 19.72 10.10 0.73
CA VAL A 267 21.04 10.74 0.56
C VAL A 267 22.05 10.31 1.64
N ASN A 268 23.32 10.35 1.28
CA ASN A 268 24.41 10.31 2.26
C ASN A 268 24.70 11.75 2.70
N ILE A 269 24.78 12.00 4.01
CA ILE A 269 25.05 13.31 4.57
C ILE A 269 26.55 13.42 4.92
N VAL A 270 27.14 14.58 4.59
CA VAL A 270 28.59 14.83 4.86
C VAL A 270 28.93 14.62 6.33
N ASP A 271 28.08 15.12 7.23
CA ASP A 271 28.33 15.12 8.68
C ASP A 271 28.09 13.76 9.36
N LYS A 272 27.42 12.83 8.67
CA LYS A 272 27.07 11.48 9.18
C LYS A 272 27.11 10.46 8.05
N PRO A 273 28.31 10.15 7.54
CA PRO A 273 28.48 9.35 6.32
C PRO A 273 28.17 7.85 6.51
N GLU A 274 28.06 7.37 7.75
CA GLU A 274 27.75 5.98 8.09
C GLU A 274 26.30 5.58 7.85
N TYR A 275 25.41 6.56 7.65
CA TYR A 275 23.97 6.34 7.43
C TYR A 275 23.48 6.99 6.14
N ARG A 276 22.52 6.34 5.48
CA ARG A 276 21.70 6.96 4.45
C ARG A 276 20.48 7.61 5.10
N TRP A 277 20.20 8.84 4.74
CA TRP A 277 19.14 9.66 5.32
C TRP A 277 17.98 9.80 4.34
N LEU A 278 16.77 9.47 4.84
CA LEU A 278 15.54 9.72 4.10
C LEU A 278 14.97 11.09 4.48
N TYR A 279 14.86 11.97 3.49
CA TYR A 279 14.09 13.21 3.58
C TYR A 279 12.75 13.01 2.88
N GLU A 280 11.67 13.44 3.53
CA GLU A 280 10.33 13.37 2.95
C GLU A 280 9.59 14.68 3.22
N LYS A 281 8.98 15.26 2.18
CA LYS A 281 8.01 16.35 2.26
C LYS A 281 6.68 15.87 1.74
N VAL A 282 5.62 16.16 2.48
CA VAL A 282 4.24 15.83 2.12
C VAL A 282 3.36 17.03 2.39
N GLY A 283 2.47 17.34 1.44
CA GLY A 283 1.47 18.38 1.61
C GLY A 283 1.91 19.74 1.10
N THR A 284 1.02 20.69 1.22
CA THR A 284 1.06 22.05 0.67
C THR A 284 1.02 23.11 1.77
N GLU A 285 1.63 22.88 2.93
CA GLU A 285 1.83 23.94 3.93
C GLU A 285 3.14 24.67 3.72
#